data_18ff4bad9bfe3609c060ca839511a5b6
#
_entry.id   18ff4bad9bfe3609c060ca839511a5b6
#
_cell.length_a   1.000
_cell.length_b   1.000
_cell.length_c   1.000
_cell.angle_alpha   90.00
_cell.angle_beta   90.00
_cell.angle_gamma   90.00
#
_symmetry.space_group_name_H-M   'P 1'
#
loop_
_entity.id
_entity.type
_entity.pdbx_description
1 polymer ?
#
loop_
_entity_poly.entity_id
_entity_poly.type
_entity_poly.pdbx_seq_one_letter_code
_entity_poly.pdbx_strand_id
1 'polypeptide(L)'
;MTRAEIVASAGRGLAGSLTDILETLEASGFVRRYRMLGKRKRESIYQLIDNFTLFHFRFLDGESSDENFWQSTALSPSRAACRGLAFERLCLQHVRQIRAALGIAGIHVEAYAWNAKATGTDRP
;
A
#
# COMPACT_ATOMS: atom_id res chain seq x y z
N MET A 1 -1.10 -5.37 5.02
CA MET A 1 -1.33 -6.75 5.52
C MET A 1 -0.05 -7.27 6.18
N THR A 2 -0.17 -7.97 7.28
CA THR A 2 0.93 -8.71 7.90
C THR A 2 1.19 -10.02 7.16
N ARG A 3 2.36 -10.64 7.35
CA ARG A 3 2.67 -11.95 6.77
C ARG A 3 1.63 -13.03 7.18
N ALA A 4 1.15 -12.99 8.42
CA ALA A 4 0.15 -13.94 8.91
C ALA A 4 -1.19 -13.80 8.18
N GLU A 5 -1.64 -12.57 7.95
CA GLU A 5 -2.86 -12.28 7.20
C GLU A 5 -2.73 -12.72 5.73
N ILE A 6 -1.56 -12.56 5.11
CA ILE A 6 -1.31 -13.01 3.74
C ILE A 6 -1.38 -14.55 3.67
N VAL A 7 -0.76 -15.26 4.60
CA VAL A 7 -0.85 -16.74 4.66
C VAL A 7 -2.29 -17.21 4.85
N ALA A 8 -3.05 -16.51 5.70
CA ALA A 8 -4.44 -16.85 5.94
C ALA A 8 -5.32 -16.66 4.69
N SER A 9 -5.03 -15.63 3.89
CA SER A 9 -5.78 -15.32 2.66
C SER A 9 -5.37 -16.18 1.47
N ALA A 10 -4.07 -16.46 1.31
CA ALA A 10 -3.51 -17.15 0.14
C ALA A 10 -3.54 -18.69 0.25
N GLY A 11 -3.92 -19.23 1.42
CA GLY A 11 -3.94 -20.65 1.69
C GLY A 11 -2.62 -21.22 2.21
N ARG A 12 -2.71 -22.32 2.95
CA ARG A 12 -1.58 -22.94 3.66
C ARG A 12 -0.46 -23.49 2.77
N GLY A 13 -0.76 -23.74 1.51
CA GLY A 13 0.22 -24.30 0.54
C GLY A 13 1.39 -23.35 0.23
N LEU A 14 1.21 -22.02 0.41
CA LEU A 14 2.22 -21.01 0.12
C LEU A 14 3.13 -20.66 1.30
N ALA A 15 2.90 -21.22 2.47
CA ALA A 15 3.59 -20.79 3.70
C ALA A 15 5.12 -20.96 3.63
N GLY A 16 5.63 -21.98 2.90
CA GLY A 16 7.06 -22.24 2.74
C GLY A 16 7.76 -21.27 1.79
N SER A 17 7.13 -20.95 0.65
CA SER A 17 7.71 -20.09 -0.40
C SER A 17 7.32 -18.62 -0.25
N LEU A 18 6.42 -18.27 0.66
CA LEU A 18 5.89 -16.90 0.81
C LEU A 18 6.99 -15.88 1.08
N THR A 19 8.03 -16.23 1.82
CA THR A 19 9.14 -15.31 2.10
C THR A 19 9.85 -14.92 0.82
N ASP A 20 10.22 -15.88 -0.01
CA ASP A 20 10.92 -15.67 -1.27
C ASP A 20 10.06 -14.87 -2.26
N ILE A 21 8.76 -15.18 -2.30
CA ILE A 21 7.79 -14.44 -3.13
C ILE A 21 7.71 -12.97 -2.69
N LEU A 22 7.58 -12.71 -1.39
CA LEU A 22 7.50 -11.34 -0.88
C LEU A 22 8.80 -10.58 -1.09
N GLU A 23 9.96 -11.21 -0.94
CA GLU A 23 11.26 -10.61 -1.23
C GLU A 23 11.42 -10.29 -2.72
N THR A 24 10.98 -11.18 -3.60
CA THR A 24 10.98 -10.94 -5.04
C THR A 24 10.07 -9.77 -5.42
N LEU A 25 8.84 -9.72 -4.87
CA LEU A 25 7.90 -8.64 -5.11
C LEU A 25 8.40 -7.30 -4.55
N GLU A 26 9.11 -7.31 -3.42
CA GLU A 26 9.75 -6.12 -2.84
C GLU A 26 10.90 -5.64 -3.72
N ALA A 27 11.77 -6.55 -4.18
CA ALA A 27 12.88 -6.24 -5.07
C ALA A 27 12.42 -5.71 -6.44
N SER A 28 11.29 -6.22 -6.95
CA SER A 28 10.67 -5.78 -8.20
C SER A 28 9.83 -4.50 -8.07
N GLY A 29 9.69 -3.93 -6.88
CA GLY A 29 8.98 -2.68 -6.65
C GLY A 29 7.44 -2.78 -6.62
N PHE A 30 6.87 -3.98 -6.63
CA PHE A 30 5.42 -4.17 -6.51
C PHE A 30 4.93 -4.02 -5.08
N VAL A 31 5.72 -4.47 -4.11
CA VAL A 31 5.38 -4.47 -2.70
C VAL A 31 6.43 -3.71 -1.91
N ARG A 32 6.00 -3.03 -0.86
CA ARG A 32 6.90 -2.41 0.12
C ARG A 32 6.61 -2.96 1.50
N ARG A 33 7.68 -3.24 2.23
CA ARG A 33 7.64 -3.67 3.61
C ARG A 33 7.88 -2.49 4.55
N TYR A 34 6.97 -2.26 5.49
CA TYR A 34 7.08 -1.25 6.53
C TYR A 34 7.27 -1.90 7.89
N ARG A 35 8.15 -1.32 8.70
CA ARG A 35 8.24 -1.66 10.12
C ARG A 35 7.07 -1.02 10.86
N MET A 36 6.49 -1.75 11.80
CA MET A 36 5.51 -1.20 12.71
C MET A 36 6.22 -0.51 13.89
N LEU A 37 5.74 0.66 14.27
CA LEU A 37 6.25 1.39 15.46
C LEU A 37 6.06 0.52 16.72
N GLY A 38 7.15 0.35 17.51
CA GLY A 38 7.11 -0.41 18.76
C GLY A 38 7.02 -1.93 18.61
N LYS A 39 7.10 -2.48 17.38
CA LYS A 39 7.00 -3.91 17.10
C LYS A 39 8.33 -4.52 16.64
N ARG A 40 8.45 -5.88 16.80
CA ARG A 40 9.63 -6.61 16.34
C ARG A 40 9.69 -6.68 14.81
N LYS A 41 10.88 -6.88 14.25
CA LYS A 41 11.14 -6.98 12.80
C LYS A 41 10.23 -7.99 12.07
N ARG A 42 9.74 -9.03 12.77
CA ARG A 42 8.83 -10.05 12.23
C ARG A 42 7.38 -9.57 12.02
N GLU A 43 7.00 -8.43 12.60
CA GLU A 43 5.65 -7.85 12.52
C GLU A 43 5.58 -6.72 11.49
N SER A 44 6.25 -6.91 10.36
CA SER A 44 6.21 -5.97 9.24
C SER A 44 4.86 -6.01 8.53
N ILE A 45 4.44 -4.86 8.01
CA ILE A 45 3.29 -4.73 7.12
C ILE A 45 3.80 -4.71 5.68
N TYR A 46 3.17 -5.50 4.83
CA TYR A 46 3.38 -5.49 3.38
C TYR A 46 2.26 -4.71 2.71
N GLN A 47 2.62 -3.81 1.83
CA GLN A 47 1.70 -2.98 1.07
C GLN A 47 2.02 -3.10 -0.42
N LEU A 48 1.01 -3.37 -1.24
CA LEU A 48 1.11 -3.24 -2.69
C LEU A 48 1.23 -1.75 -3.02
N ILE A 49 2.31 -1.38 -3.71
CA ILE A 49 2.65 0.03 -4.02
C ILE A 49 2.61 0.34 -5.51
N ASP A 50 2.57 -0.66 -6.37
CA ASP A 50 2.43 -0.46 -7.81
C ASP A 50 1.04 0.10 -8.13
N ASN A 51 1.02 1.33 -8.65
CA ASN A 51 -0.22 2.05 -8.93
C ASN A 51 -1.00 1.44 -10.10
N PHE A 52 -0.31 0.83 -11.08
CA PHE A 52 -0.96 0.18 -12.21
C PHE A 52 -1.70 -1.09 -11.76
N THR A 53 -1.03 -1.95 -11.00
CA THR A 53 -1.63 -3.17 -10.45
C THR A 53 -2.84 -2.86 -9.57
N LEU A 54 -2.73 -1.82 -8.72
CA LEU A 54 -3.85 -1.37 -7.87
C LEU A 54 -5.01 -0.82 -8.70
N PHE A 55 -4.71 -0.07 -9.76
CA PHE A 55 -5.72 0.43 -10.69
C PHE A 55 -6.40 -0.71 -11.43
N HIS A 56 -5.63 -1.68 -11.92
CA HIS A 56 -6.13 -2.86 -12.63
C HIS A 56 -7.14 -3.61 -11.77
N PHE A 57 -6.75 -4.06 -10.57
CA PHE A 57 -7.64 -4.80 -9.67
C PHE A 57 -8.87 -4.01 -9.23
N ARG A 58 -8.79 -2.70 -9.22
CA ARG A 58 -9.92 -1.88 -8.77
C ARG A 58 -10.91 -1.56 -9.87
N PHE A 59 -10.45 -1.42 -11.10
CA PHE A 59 -11.26 -0.87 -12.19
C PHE A 59 -11.26 -1.70 -13.47
N LEU A 60 -10.30 -2.59 -13.68
CA LEU A 60 -10.15 -3.35 -14.91
C LEU A 60 -10.37 -4.86 -14.72
N ASP A 61 -10.39 -5.35 -13.49
CA ASP A 61 -10.58 -6.78 -13.16
C ASP A 61 -12.06 -7.22 -13.23
N GLY A 62 -12.95 -6.36 -13.73
CA GLY A 62 -14.37 -6.64 -13.96
C GLY A 62 -14.70 -6.64 -15.44
N GLU A 63 -15.77 -7.33 -15.82
CA GLU A 63 -16.31 -7.37 -17.19
C GLU A 63 -16.96 -6.04 -17.64
N SER A 64 -16.43 -4.89 -17.21
CA SER A 64 -16.98 -3.61 -17.65
C SER A 64 -16.53 -3.31 -19.07
N SER A 65 -17.44 -3.49 -20.01
CA SER A 65 -17.29 -3.08 -21.42
C SER A 65 -17.70 -1.62 -21.67
N ASP A 66 -17.75 -0.79 -20.63
CA ASP A 66 -18.11 0.62 -20.78
C ASP A 66 -16.95 1.40 -21.38
N GLU A 67 -17.04 1.70 -22.68
CA GLU A 67 -16.05 2.52 -23.39
C GLU A 67 -15.91 3.93 -22.80
N ASN A 68 -16.96 4.43 -22.12
CA ASN A 68 -16.97 5.73 -21.48
C ASN A 68 -16.70 5.68 -19.97
N PHE A 69 -16.26 4.52 -19.45
CA PHE A 69 -15.98 4.32 -18.02
C PHE A 69 -15.16 5.46 -17.41
N TRP A 70 -14.17 5.95 -18.16
CA TRP A 70 -13.27 6.98 -17.65
C TRP A 70 -13.96 8.33 -17.47
N GLN A 71 -14.89 8.69 -18.35
CA GLN A 71 -15.68 9.92 -18.23
C GLN A 71 -16.84 9.78 -17.24
N SER A 72 -17.57 8.67 -17.32
CA SER A 72 -18.74 8.42 -16.48
C SER A 72 -18.41 8.34 -14.99
N THR A 73 -17.22 7.87 -14.66
CA THR A 73 -16.76 7.73 -13.27
C THR A 73 -15.88 8.88 -12.76
N ALA A 74 -15.67 9.94 -13.55
CA ALA A 74 -14.72 11.03 -13.25
C ALA A 74 -14.89 11.65 -11.86
N LEU A 75 -16.13 11.82 -11.40
CA LEU A 75 -16.48 12.43 -10.12
C LEU A 75 -16.84 11.40 -9.04
N SER A 76 -16.66 10.11 -9.31
CA SER A 76 -17.00 9.09 -8.32
C SER A 76 -16.11 9.17 -7.07
N PRO A 77 -16.68 8.97 -5.87
CA PRO A 77 -15.91 8.92 -4.62
C PRO A 77 -14.81 7.84 -4.65
N SER A 78 -15.05 6.74 -5.35
CA SER A 78 -14.09 5.65 -5.52
C SER A 78 -12.83 6.11 -6.27
N ARG A 79 -12.99 6.91 -7.33
CA ARG A 79 -11.85 7.48 -8.07
C ARG A 79 -11.12 8.55 -7.27
N ALA A 80 -11.86 9.39 -6.54
CA ALA A 80 -11.24 10.38 -5.66
C ALA A 80 -10.37 9.71 -4.60
N ALA A 81 -10.87 8.67 -3.94
CA ALA A 81 -10.12 7.88 -2.98
C ALA A 81 -8.90 7.18 -3.61
N CYS A 82 -9.05 6.62 -4.82
CA CYS A 82 -7.94 5.99 -5.54
C CYS A 82 -6.82 7.00 -5.85
N ARG A 83 -7.18 8.21 -6.32
CA ARG A 83 -6.20 9.29 -6.58
C ARG A 83 -5.48 9.73 -5.31
N GLY A 84 -6.19 9.89 -4.19
CA GLY A 84 -5.58 10.24 -2.90
C GLY A 84 -4.55 9.21 -2.44
N LEU A 85 -4.92 7.94 -2.48
CA LEU A 85 -4.01 6.84 -2.13
C LEU A 85 -2.84 6.69 -3.11
N ALA A 86 -3.04 6.96 -4.40
CA ALA A 86 -1.96 6.95 -5.38
C ALA A 86 -0.97 8.11 -5.13
N PHE A 87 -1.48 9.29 -4.79
CA PHE A 87 -0.65 10.44 -4.42
C PHE A 87 0.15 10.19 -3.15
N GLU A 88 -0.45 9.61 -2.12
CA GLU A 88 0.27 9.21 -0.89
C GLU A 88 1.43 8.26 -1.21
N ARG A 89 1.18 7.22 -2.02
CA ARG A 89 2.24 6.29 -2.43
C ARG A 89 3.35 6.97 -3.22
N LEU A 90 2.98 7.88 -4.12
CA LEU A 90 3.96 8.68 -4.88
C LEU A 90 4.84 9.51 -3.94
N CYS A 91 4.26 10.18 -2.96
CA CYS A 91 5.02 10.93 -1.95
C CYS A 91 5.96 10.02 -1.16
N LEU A 92 5.50 8.84 -0.74
CA LEU A 92 6.32 7.86 -0.03
C LEU A 92 7.47 7.29 -0.88
N GLN A 93 7.30 7.19 -2.20
CA GLN A 93 8.36 6.79 -3.12
C GLN A 93 9.40 7.91 -3.32
N HIS A 94 9.00 9.18 -3.18
CA HIS A 94 9.82 10.35 -3.46
C HIS A 94 10.23 11.13 -2.19
N VAL A 95 10.20 10.49 -1.02
CA VAL A 95 10.55 11.14 0.26
C VAL A 95 11.92 11.83 0.22
N ARG A 96 12.90 11.23 -0.45
CA ARG A 96 14.24 11.85 -0.57
C ARG A 96 14.19 13.18 -1.30
N GLN A 97 13.51 13.25 -2.42
CA GLN A 97 13.35 14.45 -3.24
C GLN A 97 12.54 15.51 -2.49
N ILE A 98 11.47 15.11 -1.83
CA ILE A 98 10.64 16.01 -1.01
C ILE A 98 11.48 16.62 0.12
N ARG A 99 12.26 15.80 0.83
CA ARG A 99 13.12 16.28 1.92
C ARG A 99 14.22 17.23 1.41
N ALA A 100 14.79 16.96 0.24
CA ALA A 100 15.76 17.85 -0.38
C ALA A 100 15.13 19.21 -0.73
N ALA A 101 13.92 19.21 -1.31
CA ALA A 101 13.18 20.42 -1.63
C ALA A 101 12.80 21.24 -0.38
N LEU A 102 12.56 20.58 0.74
CA LEU A 102 12.24 21.22 2.02
C LEU A 102 13.51 21.67 2.81
N GLY A 103 14.70 21.41 2.31
CA GLY A 103 15.95 21.77 3.01
C GLY A 103 16.26 20.91 4.25
N ILE A 104 15.60 19.76 4.43
CA ILE A 104 15.76 18.87 5.60
C ILE A 104 16.44 17.54 5.24
N ALA A 105 17.16 17.47 4.14
CA ALA A 105 17.82 16.24 3.68
C ALA A 105 18.85 15.69 4.68
N GLY A 106 19.51 16.58 5.46
CA GLY A 106 20.51 16.19 6.46
C GLY A 106 19.95 15.68 7.79
N ILE A 107 18.63 15.78 8.01
CA ILE A 107 17.98 15.31 9.25
C ILE A 107 17.77 13.79 9.17
N HIS A 108 18.19 13.06 10.22
CA HIS A 108 17.89 11.63 10.31
C HIS A 108 16.39 11.42 10.50
N VAL A 109 15.77 10.65 9.62
CA VAL A 109 14.32 10.33 9.66
C VAL A 109 14.11 8.85 9.41
N GLU A 110 13.35 8.20 10.26
CA GLU A 110 12.88 6.85 10.06
C GLU A 110 11.37 6.85 9.77
N ALA A 111 10.95 6.06 8.78
CA ALA A 111 9.55 5.91 8.41
C ALA A 111 8.98 4.63 9.02
N TYR A 112 7.88 4.77 9.75
CA TYR A 112 7.16 3.65 10.34
C TYR A 112 5.71 3.65 9.88
N ALA A 113 5.14 2.46 9.72
CA ALA A 113 3.69 2.32 9.59
C ALA A 113 3.05 2.44 10.97
N TRP A 114 1.98 3.22 11.06
CA TRP A 114 1.15 3.32 12.24
C TRP A 114 -0.27 2.84 11.92
N ASN A 115 -0.84 2.04 12.79
CA ASN A 115 -2.20 1.54 12.65
C ASN A 115 -2.90 1.63 14.01
N ALA A 116 -3.91 2.50 14.11
CA ALA A 116 -4.82 2.52 15.25
C ALA A 116 -5.93 1.51 15.01
N LYS A 117 -6.08 0.55 15.91
CA LYS A 117 -7.35 -0.19 15.99
C LYS A 117 -8.42 0.82 16.45
N ALA A 118 -9.49 0.96 15.69
CA ALA A 118 -10.66 1.68 16.16
C ALA A 118 -11.14 0.96 17.44
N THR A 119 -10.84 1.52 18.60
CA THR A 119 -11.50 1.19 19.86
C THR A 119 -12.91 1.72 19.72
N GLY A 120 -13.88 0.80 19.54
CA GLY A 120 -15.28 1.14 19.42
C GLY A 120 -15.84 1.67 20.75
N THR A 121 -15.52 2.91 21.09
CA THR A 121 -16.18 3.66 22.16
C THR A 121 -15.84 5.12 21.94
N ASP A 122 -16.54 5.76 21.01
CA ASP A 122 -16.88 7.18 21.04
C ASP A 122 -17.86 7.44 19.89
N ARG A 123 -19.14 7.29 20.18
CA ARG A 123 -20.21 8.03 19.52
C ARG A 123 -20.73 9.05 20.50
N PRO A 124 -20.71 10.33 20.18
CA PRO A 124 -21.52 11.31 20.89
C PRO A 124 -23.01 11.05 20.68
#